data_77e4ab666cca09205b4e0da4d4823a46
#
_entry.id   77e4ab666cca09205b4e0da4d4823a46
#
_cell.length_a   1.000
_cell.length_b   1.000
_cell.length_c   1.000
_cell.angle_alpha   90.00
_cell.angle_beta   90.00
_cell.angle_gamma   90.00
#
_symmetry.space_group_name_H-M   'P 1'
#
loop_
_entity.id
_entity.type
_entity.pdbx_description
1 polymer ?
#
loop_
_entity_poly.entity_id
_entity_poly.type
_entity_poly.pdbx_seq_one_letter_code
_entity_poly.pdbx_strand_id
1 'polypeptide(L)'
;MKKFLAVLHARNMEFLRDRSALVWNLAMPFLLVMGLAFTFSGSNKEIYKIGVVGGLEAMSRSATVLQATQHLKFIEYAELQVAIDKVKHHQLDMLIVVSGTPKYWINSSSPNGYMLERIVWGTEGQKFQRQAVEGKEIRYVDWFLPGILGMNMMFSCLFGVGFVIVRYRKNGFLKRLKATPLGAFHFLFAQLISRLLLIMLITIVVYSGCNLLIDFNMQGSYWVLLLVTTLGAMCLISIGLLIAARTASEEFAGGILNTLTWPMMLLSGAWFSLEGTHAWVQQLAQVFPLTHMIAATRAIMSEGATLSQVMPHVWVLALMSVVFLALGALVFKWE
;
A
#
# COMPACT_ATOMS: atom_id res chain seq x y z
N MET A 1 -35.45 0.91 -5.48
CA MET A 1 -34.82 1.60 -4.35
C MET A 1 -35.15 1.00 -2.99
N LYS A 2 -36.42 0.84 -2.56
CA LYS A 2 -36.76 0.31 -1.20
C LYS A 2 -36.11 -1.06 -0.89
N LYS A 3 -36.08 -2.00 -1.84
CA LYS A 3 -35.50 -3.34 -1.66
C LYS A 3 -33.97 -3.31 -1.50
N PHE A 4 -33.29 -2.47 -2.27
CA PHE A 4 -31.86 -2.24 -2.13
C PHE A 4 -31.50 -1.69 -0.74
N LEU A 5 -32.22 -0.65 -0.29
CA LEU A 5 -32.04 -0.05 1.03
C LEU A 5 -32.30 -1.06 2.17
N ALA A 6 -33.28 -1.93 2.02
CA ALA A 6 -33.57 -2.98 3.01
C ALA A 6 -32.41 -3.98 3.14
N VAL A 7 -31.84 -4.43 2.01
CA VAL A 7 -30.67 -5.34 2.00
C VAL A 7 -29.45 -4.65 2.59
N LEU A 8 -29.21 -3.40 2.20
CA LEU A 8 -28.12 -2.57 2.72
C LEU A 8 -28.23 -2.41 4.26
N HIS A 9 -29.41 -2.04 4.74
CA HIS A 9 -29.66 -1.84 6.17
C HIS A 9 -29.48 -3.15 6.96
N ALA A 10 -30.08 -4.25 6.50
CA ALA A 10 -29.95 -5.56 7.15
C ALA A 10 -28.46 -5.97 7.26
N ARG A 11 -27.69 -5.74 6.21
CA ARG A 11 -26.28 -6.07 6.16
C ARG A 11 -25.44 -5.24 7.12
N ASN A 12 -25.69 -3.92 7.17
CA ASN A 12 -25.00 -3.04 8.09
C ASN A 12 -25.31 -3.42 9.55
N MET A 13 -26.57 -3.75 9.86
CA MET A 13 -26.95 -4.17 11.20
C MET A 13 -26.35 -5.52 11.61
N GLU A 14 -26.21 -6.46 10.69
CA GLU A 14 -25.52 -7.74 10.95
C GLU A 14 -24.06 -7.51 11.36
N PHE A 15 -23.33 -6.65 10.63
CA PHE A 15 -21.94 -6.34 10.95
C PHE A 15 -21.80 -5.56 12.26
N LEU A 16 -22.65 -4.55 12.50
CA LEU A 16 -22.61 -3.76 13.73
C LEU A 16 -22.94 -4.57 15.00
N ARG A 17 -23.69 -5.67 14.85
CA ARG A 17 -23.99 -6.63 15.94
C ARG A 17 -22.85 -7.62 16.19
N ASP A 18 -21.96 -7.84 15.23
CA ASP A 18 -20.78 -8.69 15.39
C ASP A 18 -19.65 -7.91 16.10
N ARG A 19 -19.74 -7.88 17.44
CA ARG A 19 -18.78 -7.19 18.30
C ARG A 19 -17.34 -7.69 18.11
N SER A 20 -17.18 -9.01 17.90
CA SER A 20 -15.86 -9.62 17.70
C SER A 20 -15.23 -9.12 16.40
N ALA A 21 -15.97 -9.11 15.30
CA ALA A 21 -15.48 -8.60 14.03
C ALA A 21 -15.11 -7.11 14.12
N LEU A 22 -15.92 -6.29 14.81
CA LEU A 22 -15.63 -4.87 15.02
C LEU A 22 -14.34 -4.67 15.82
N VAL A 23 -14.22 -5.34 16.97
CA VAL A 23 -13.03 -5.22 17.84
C VAL A 23 -11.77 -5.61 17.09
N TRP A 24 -11.75 -6.77 16.41
CA TRP A 24 -10.56 -7.21 15.68
C TRP A 24 -10.20 -6.33 14.49
N ASN A 25 -11.18 -5.83 13.74
CA ASN A 25 -10.93 -4.91 12.61
C ASN A 25 -10.37 -3.55 13.05
N LEU A 26 -10.67 -3.11 14.29
CA LEU A 26 -10.12 -1.88 14.86
C LEU A 26 -8.80 -2.12 15.61
N ALA A 27 -8.76 -3.12 16.48
CA ALA A 27 -7.62 -3.35 17.37
C ALA A 27 -6.37 -3.82 16.61
N MET A 28 -6.52 -4.73 15.64
CA MET A 28 -5.36 -5.35 14.97
C MET A 28 -4.48 -4.34 14.21
N PRO A 29 -5.00 -3.49 13.31
CA PRO A 29 -4.16 -2.51 12.63
C PRO A 29 -3.55 -1.49 13.61
N PHE A 30 -4.31 -1.07 14.64
CA PHE A 30 -3.82 -0.17 15.66
C PHE A 30 -2.64 -0.78 16.43
N LEU A 31 -2.76 -2.03 16.90
CA LEU A 31 -1.68 -2.74 17.60
C LEU A 31 -0.45 -2.96 16.72
N LEU A 32 -0.64 -3.27 15.43
CA LEU A 32 0.47 -3.43 14.48
C LEU A 32 1.21 -2.11 14.27
N VAL A 33 0.50 -1.01 14.04
CA VAL A 33 1.12 0.31 13.86
C VAL A 33 1.87 0.73 15.11
N MET A 34 1.25 0.60 16.29
CA MET A 34 1.89 0.94 17.56
C MET A 34 3.09 0.04 17.85
N GLY A 35 2.95 -1.28 17.67
CA GLY A 35 4.05 -2.23 17.89
C GLY A 35 5.27 -1.93 17.01
N LEU A 36 5.05 -1.62 15.73
CA LEU A 36 6.13 -1.25 14.82
C LEU A 36 6.71 0.14 15.15
N ALA A 37 5.87 1.10 15.50
CA ALA A 37 6.33 2.41 15.93
C ALA A 37 7.30 2.29 17.11
N PHE A 38 6.96 1.49 18.13
CA PHE A 38 7.85 1.22 19.26
C PHE A 38 9.11 0.46 18.87
N THR A 39 8.98 -0.58 18.04
CA THR A 39 10.11 -1.42 17.63
C THR A 39 11.14 -0.64 16.81
N PHE A 40 10.70 0.26 15.94
CA PHE A 40 11.58 1.01 15.03
C PHE A 40 11.91 2.43 15.48
N SER A 41 11.38 2.89 16.60
CA SER A 41 11.72 4.21 17.16
C SER A 41 13.18 4.32 17.63
N GLY A 42 13.87 3.20 17.83
CA GLY A 42 15.26 3.13 18.32
C GLY A 42 16.28 2.51 17.35
N SER A 43 15.90 2.15 16.12
CA SER A 43 16.84 1.46 15.23
C SER A 43 17.72 2.45 14.46
N ASN A 44 18.88 2.81 15.02
CA ASN A 44 20.01 3.27 14.23
C ASN A 44 20.46 2.13 13.29
N LYS A 45 20.01 2.15 12.06
CA LYS A 45 20.55 1.25 11.03
C LYS A 45 21.91 1.77 10.59
N GLU A 46 22.96 1.10 10.99
CA GLU A 46 24.37 1.40 10.68
C GLU A 46 24.74 1.24 9.18
N ILE A 47 23.78 1.08 8.29
CA ILE A 47 24.05 0.93 6.86
C ILE A 47 23.63 2.19 6.13
N TYR A 48 24.62 2.96 5.69
CA TYR A 48 24.40 4.12 4.86
C TYR A 48 24.01 3.72 3.44
N LYS A 49 23.01 4.39 2.88
CA LYS A 49 22.52 4.17 1.52
C LYS A 49 22.96 5.30 0.61
N ILE A 50 23.74 4.97 -0.39
CA ILE A 50 24.23 5.91 -1.40
C ILE A 50 23.57 5.58 -2.74
N GLY A 51 22.80 6.54 -3.29
CA GLY A 51 22.30 6.45 -4.66
C GLY A 51 23.42 6.77 -5.65
N VAL A 52 23.43 6.09 -6.79
CA VAL A 52 24.39 6.35 -7.89
C VAL A 52 23.60 6.55 -9.17
N VAL A 53 23.87 7.65 -9.87
CA VAL A 53 23.38 7.91 -11.23
C VAL A 53 24.58 8.00 -12.18
N GLY A 54 24.51 7.23 -13.28
CA GLY A 54 25.59 7.16 -14.26
C GLY A 54 26.40 5.85 -14.26
N GLY A 55 25.91 4.84 -13.53
CA GLY A 55 26.45 3.49 -13.50
C GLY A 55 27.46 3.20 -12.39
N LEU A 56 27.31 2.06 -11.73
CA LEU A 56 28.23 1.61 -10.68
C LEU A 56 29.66 1.36 -11.21
N GLU A 57 29.81 0.97 -12.47
CA GLU A 57 31.13 0.79 -13.09
C GLU A 57 31.87 2.12 -13.30
N ALA A 58 31.14 3.18 -13.65
CA ALA A 58 31.73 4.52 -13.77
C ALA A 58 32.15 5.06 -12.40
N MET A 59 31.37 4.75 -11.36
CA MET A 59 31.71 5.09 -9.98
C MET A 59 32.96 4.36 -9.50
N SER A 60 33.15 3.07 -9.84
CA SER A 60 34.34 2.30 -9.49
C SER A 60 35.64 2.94 -9.97
N ARG A 61 35.59 3.62 -11.10
CA ARG A 61 36.74 4.34 -11.66
C ARG A 61 36.99 5.70 -11.00
N SER A 62 35.93 6.33 -10.50
CA SER A 62 36.00 7.71 -9.98
C SER A 62 36.14 7.79 -8.46
N ALA A 63 35.67 6.78 -7.73
CA ALA A 63 35.60 6.74 -6.27
C ALA A 63 35.89 5.33 -5.70
N THR A 64 37.06 4.79 -6.05
CA THR A 64 37.45 3.42 -5.70
C THR A 64 37.53 3.18 -4.18
N VAL A 65 38.03 4.16 -3.44
CA VAL A 65 38.20 4.05 -1.97
C VAL A 65 36.84 4.11 -1.26
N LEU A 66 35.94 4.96 -1.74
CA LEU A 66 34.59 5.05 -1.20
C LEU A 66 33.80 3.74 -1.41
N GLN A 67 33.95 3.10 -2.56
CA GLN A 67 33.28 1.84 -2.86
C GLN A 67 33.79 0.67 -2.00
N ALA A 68 35.07 0.70 -1.61
CA ALA A 68 35.69 -0.29 -0.74
C ALA A 68 35.35 -0.09 0.75
N THR A 69 34.69 1.03 1.10
CA THR A 69 34.36 1.35 2.49
C THR A 69 33.23 0.44 2.99
N GLN A 70 33.41 -0.19 4.14
CA GLN A 70 32.43 -1.09 4.74
C GLN A 70 31.18 -0.29 5.21
N HIS A 71 30.03 -0.98 5.28
CA HIS A 71 28.75 -0.46 5.72
C HIS A 71 28.09 0.56 4.76
N LEU A 72 28.59 0.72 3.54
CA LEU A 72 27.95 1.52 2.48
C LEU A 72 27.20 0.61 1.51
N LYS A 73 25.92 0.93 1.26
CA LYS A 73 25.10 0.24 0.25
C LYS A 73 24.88 1.18 -0.92
N PHE A 74 25.37 0.80 -2.11
CA PHE A 74 25.18 1.54 -3.34
C PHE A 74 23.94 1.04 -4.09
N ILE A 75 23.07 1.96 -4.51
CA ILE A 75 21.82 1.68 -5.23
C ILE A 75 21.82 2.51 -6.51
N GLU A 76 21.73 1.85 -7.65
CA GLU A 76 21.72 2.52 -8.95
C GLU A 76 20.34 3.07 -9.28
N TYR A 77 20.30 4.31 -9.79
CA TYR A 77 19.08 4.98 -10.26
C TYR A 77 19.25 5.44 -11.72
N ALA A 78 18.22 5.21 -12.53
CA ALA A 78 18.20 5.64 -13.92
C ALA A 78 17.89 7.13 -14.07
N GLU A 79 17.03 7.69 -13.20
CA GLU A 79 16.57 9.06 -13.25
C GLU A 79 17.12 9.88 -12.09
N LEU A 80 17.74 11.00 -12.43
CA LEU A 80 18.35 11.93 -11.46
C LEU A 80 17.29 12.52 -10.51
N GLN A 81 16.14 12.94 -11.04
CA GLN A 81 15.12 13.63 -10.26
C GLN A 81 14.51 12.73 -9.20
N VAL A 82 14.22 11.48 -9.54
CA VAL A 82 13.72 10.47 -8.59
C VAL A 82 14.72 10.24 -7.45
N ALA A 83 16.00 10.15 -7.78
CA ALA A 83 17.05 9.96 -6.78
C ALA A 83 17.21 11.19 -5.85
N ILE A 84 17.10 12.41 -6.39
CA ILE A 84 17.14 13.66 -5.61
C ILE A 84 15.96 13.71 -4.63
N ASP A 85 14.75 13.35 -5.06
CA ASP A 85 13.57 13.36 -4.18
C ASP A 85 13.72 12.33 -3.04
N LYS A 86 14.40 11.21 -3.27
CA LYS A 86 14.72 10.25 -2.21
C LYS A 86 15.74 10.80 -1.20
N VAL A 87 16.70 11.58 -1.63
CA VAL A 87 17.63 12.28 -0.70
C VAL A 87 16.89 13.33 0.12
N LYS A 88 15.96 14.09 -0.49
CA LYS A 88 15.11 15.05 0.24
C LYS A 88 14.36 14.42 1.41
N HIS A 89 13.85 13.21 1.19
CA HIS A 89 13.04 12.49 2.17
C HIS A 89 13.85 11.50 3.06
N HIS A 90 15.18 11.63 3.08
CA HIS A 90 16.09 10.76 3.85
C HIS A 90 15.95 9.26 3.57
N GLN A 91 15.41 8.89 2.40
CA GLN A 91 15.36 7.50 1.92
C GLN A 91 16.72 7.05 1.37
N LEU A 92 17.51 8.01 0.90
CA LEU A 92 18.92 7.91 0.60
C LEU A 92 19.69 8.91 1.46
N ASP A 93 20.81 8.49 1.99
CA ASP A 93 21.67 9.34 2.83
C ASP A 93 22.52 10.28 1.96
N MET A 94 22.87 9.85 0.75
CA MET A 94 23.61 10.61 -0.24
C MET A 94 23.27 10.12 -1.65
N LEU A 95 23.35 11.02 -2.64
CA LEU A 95 23.30 10.67 -4.05
C LEU A 95 24.59 11.15 -4.71
N ILE A 96 25.22 10.30 -5.52
CA ILE A 96 26.43 10.61 -6.29
C ILE A 96 26.10 10.49 -7.77
N VAL A 97 26.45 11.53 -8.52
CA VAL A 97 26.38 11.53 -9.99
C VAL A 97 27.78 11.58 -10.54
N VAL A 98 28.11 10.57 -11.33
CA VAL A 98 29.46 10.37 -11.89
C VAL A 98 29.56 10.89 -13.33
N SER A 99 28.41 11.13 -14.00
CA SER A 99 28.37 11.60 -15.38
C SER A 99 28.71 13.11 -15.46
N GLY A 100 29.75 13.47 -16.18
CA GLY A 100 30.20 14.85 -16.33
C GLY A 100 31.05 15.35 -15.16
N THR A 101 30.75 16.55 -14.61
CA THR A 101 31.37 17.00 -13.36
C THR A 101 30.81 16.22 -12.19
N PRO A 102 31.66 15.48 -11.43
CA PRO A 102 31.16 14.69 -10.31
C PRO A 102 30.46 15.55 -9.26
N LYS A 103 29.22 15.20 -8.93
CA LYS A 103 28.40 15.93 -7.97
C LYS A 103 27.81 14.98 -6.95
N TYR A 104 27.57 15.48 -5.74
CA TYR A 104 26.79 14.76 -4.75
C TYR A 104 25.70 15.63 -4.15
N TRP A 105 24.57 15.00 -3.82
CA TRP A 105 23.43 15.61 -3.13
C TRP A 105 23.29 15.01 -1.76
N ILE A 106 23.13 15.87 -0.77
CA ILE A 106 22.82 15.50 0.61
C ILE A 106 21.69 16.36 1.14
N ASN A 107 20.92 15.84 2.06
CA ASN A 107 20.00 16.65 2.83
C ASN A 107 20.76 17.30 3.98
N SER A 108 20.70 18.64 4.05
CA SER A 108 21.43 19.43 5.07
C SER A 108 20.99 19.14 6.50
N SER A 109 19.76 18.65 6.70
CA SER A 109 19.22 18.25 8.00
C SER A 109 19.50 16.81 8.37
N SER A 110 20.08 15.98 7.47
CA SER A 110 20.36 14.57 7.70
C SER A 110 21.66 14.37 8.47
N PRO A 111 21.64 13.79 9.69
CA PRO A 111 22.86 13.41 10.41
C PRO A 111 23.72 12.42 9.63
N ASN A 112 23.08 11.45 8.95
CA ASN A 112 23.75 10.45 8.12
C ASN A 112 24.42 11.10 6.90
N GLY A 113 23.71 12.03 6.24
CA GLY A 113 24.25 12.81 5.12
C GLY A 113 25.50 13.57 5.52
N TYR A 114 25.49 14.21 6.69
CA TYR A 114 26.66 14.91 7.22
C TYR A 114 27.85 13.97 7.47
N MET A 115 27.61 12.79 8.06
CA MET A 115 28.67 11.81 8.30
C MET A 115 29.24 11.26 6.99
N LEU A 116 28.39 10.95 6.02
CA LEU A 116 28.82 10.51 4.68
C LEU A 116 29.63 11.57 3.95
N GLU A 117 29.26 12.85 4.07
CA GLU A 117 30.04 13.95 3.49
C GLU A 117 31.47 13.96 4.04
N ARG A 118 31.64 13.73 5.35
CA ARG A 118 32.96 13.63 5.98
C ARG A 118 33.75 12.42 5.48
N ILE A 119 33.09 11.28 5.27
CA ILE A 119 33.71 10.09 4.71
C ILE A 119 34.16 10.35 3.27
N VAL A 120 33.31 10.95 2.43
CA VAL A 120 33.65 11.31 1.05
C VAL A 120 34.84 12.27 1.00
N TRP A 121 34.87 13.29 1.85
CA TRP A 121 35.99 14.22 1.92
C TRP A 121 37.28 13.54 2.39
N GLY A 122 37.19 12.61 3.31
CA GLY A 122 38.34 11.84 3.79
C GLY A 122 38.90 10.81 2.80
N THR A 123 38.05 10.27 1.93
CA THR A 123 38.43 9.21 0.97
C THR A 123 38.79 9.77 -0.41
N GLU A 124 38.00 10.69 -0.93
CA GLU A 124 38.09 11.20 -2.31
C GLU A 124 38.49 12.68 -2.42
N GLY A 125 38.62 13.35 -1.28
CA GLY A 125 38.92 14.79 -1.24
C GLY A 125 37.78 15.64 -1.79
N GLN A 126 38.13 16.81 -2.36
CA GLN A 126 37.16 17.76 -2.92
C GLN A 126 36.83 17.50 -4.41
N LYS A 127 36.87 16.26 -4.88
CA LYS A 127 36.58 15.92 -6.28
C LYS A 127 35.13 16.13 -6.65
N PHE A 128 34.21 16.06 -5.67
CA PHE A 128 32.77 16.14 -5.90
C PHE A 128 32.20 17.50 -5.48
N GLN A 129 31.37 18.09 -6.33
CA GLN A 129 30.67 19.32 -6.00
C GLN A 129 29.44 19.03 -5.14
N ARG A 130 29.32 19.74 -4.02
CA ARG A 130 28.19 19.64 -3.10
C ARG A 130 26.96 20.31 -3.68
N GLN A 131 25.81 19.60 -3.57
CA GLN A 131 24.47 20.12 -3.78
C GLN A 131 23.65 19.85 -2.53
N ALA A 132 23.16 20.90 -1.86
CA ALA A 132 22.29 20.75 -0.70
C ALA A 132 20.83 20.61 -1.14
N VAL A 133 20.10 19.71 -0.49
CA VAL A 133 18.67 19.52 -0.69
C VAL A 133 17.99 19.61 0.68
N GLU A 134 16.83 20.23 0.75
CA GLU A 134 16.04 20.33 1.97
C GLU A 134 14.74 19.51 1.83
N GLY A 135 14.37 18.80 2.88
CA GLY A 135 13.15 18.01 2.96
C GLY A 135 12.99 17.33 4.32
N LYS A 136 11.77 16.98 4.68
CA LYS A 136 11.50 16.27 5.93
C LYS A 136 11.82 14.78 5.80
N GLU A 137 12.40 14.21 6.85
CA GLU A 137 12.62 12.78 6.97
C GLU A 137 11.29 12.01 6.93
N ILE A 138 11.21 10.98 6.10
CA ILE A 138 10.11 10.01 6.14
C ILE A 138 10.50 8.95 7.16
N ARG A 139 9.90 9.02 8.35
CA ARG A 139 10.07 7.99 9.37
C ARG A 139 9.60 6.64 8.83
N TYR A 140 10.23 5.55 9.26
CA TYR A 140 9.83 4.20 8.85
C TYR A 140 8.34 3.92 9.09
N VAL A 141 7.78 4.49 10.15
CA VAL A 141 6.35 4.36 10.49
C VAL A 141 5.47 5.04 9.45
N ASP A 142 5.85 6.23 8.94
CA ASP A 142 5.10 6.93 7.89
C ASP A 142 5.13 6.15 6.58
N TRP A 143 6.25 5.50 6.27
CA TRP A 143 6.38 4.65 5.08
C TRP A 143 5.57 3.35 5.19
N PHE A 144 5.48 2.78 6.39
CA PHE A 144 4.86 1.48 6.63
C PHE A 144 3.34 1.55 6.83
N LEU A 145 2.83 2.68 7.34
CA LEU A 145 1.40 2.89 7.63
C LEU A 145 0.47 2.58 6.46
N PRO A 146 0.70 3.08 5.22
CA PRO A 146 -0.14 2.74 4.07
C PRO A 146 -0.21 1.23 3.81
N GLY A 147 0.89 0.52 4.04
CA GLY A 147 0.97 -0.93 3.93
C GLY A 147 0.08 -1.65 4.93
N ILE A 148 0.14 -1.29 6.21
CA ILE A 148 -0.70 -1.89 7.27
C ILE A 148 -2.19 -1.63 7.00
N LEU A 149 -2.55 -0.39 6.71
CA LEU A 149 -3.94 -0.04 6.43
C LEU A 149 -4.45 -0.77 5.19
N GLY A 150 -3.63 -0.84 4.13
CA GLY A 150 -3.94 -1.58 2.92
C GLY A 150 -4.15 -3.07 3.17
N MET A 151 -3.28 -3.71 3.94
CA MET A 151 -3.44 -5.11 4.33
C MET A 151 -4.70 -5.35 5.17
N ASN A 152 -4.97 -4.50 6.17
CA ASN A 152 -6.20 -4.60 6.96
C ASN A 152 -7.45 -4.47 6.07
N MET A 153 -7.45 -3.52 5.15
CA MET A 153 -8.52 -3.36 4.15
C MET A 153 -8.64 -4.61 3.28
N MET A 154 -7.53 -5.17 2.80
CA MET A 154 -7.51 -6.38 1.97
C MET A 154 -8.17 -7.57 2.70
N PHE A 155 -7.73 -7.87 3.90
CA PHE A 155 -8.33 -8.95 4.70
C PHE A 155 -9.82 -8.71 4.96
N SER A 156 -10.17 -7.51 5.38
CA SER A 156 -11.56 -7.15 5.65
C SER A 156 -12.44 -7.20 4.40
N CYS A 157 -11.94 -6.77 3.23
CA CYS A 157 -12.67 -6.79 1.97
C CYS A 157 -12.87 -8.23 1.47
N LEU A 158 -11.80 -8.99 1.35
CA LEU A 158 -11.82 -10.33 0.75
C LEU A 158 -12.58 -11.32 1.62
N PHE A 159 -12.14 -11.51 2.87
CA PHE A 159 -12.73 -12.50 3.76
C PHE A 159 -14.10 -12.08 4.29
N GLY A 160 -14.27 -10.79 4.61
CA GLY A 160 -15.52 -10.28 5.16
C GLY A 160 -16.69 -10.30 4.18
N VAL A 161 -16.44 -10.37 2.87
CA VAL A 161 -17.50 -10.54 1.87
C VAL A 161 -17.55 -11.98 1.38
N GLY A 162 -16.39 -12.59 1.10
CA GLY A 162 -16.29 -13.95 0.60
C GLY A 162 -17.02 -14.94 1.48
N PHE A 163 -16.67 -15.01 2.75
CA PHE A 163 -17.30 -15.95 3.69
C PHE A 163 -18.79 -15.68 3.94
N VAL A 164 -19.21 -14.43 3.95
CA VAL A 164 -20.60 -14.10 4.21
C VAL A 164 -21.53 -14.62 3.12
N ILE A 165 -21.18 -14.44 1.85
CA ILE A 165 -22.00 -14.93 0.73
C ILE A 165 -22.05 -16.46 0.72
N VAL A 166 -20.91 -17.11 0.99
CA VAL A 166 -20.86 -18.57 1.11
C VAL A 166 -21.74 -19.06 2.26
N ARG A 167 -21.68 -18.41 3.42
CA ARG A 167 -22.55 -18.70 4.57
C ARG A 167 -24.03 -18.49 4.25
N TYR A 168 -24.38 -17.41 3.52
CA TYR A 168 -25.75 -17.17 3.08
C TYR A 168 -26.25 -18.27 2.14
N ARG A 169 -25.37 -18.81 1.28
CA ARG A 169 -25.71 -19.94 0.40
C ARG A 169 -25.94 -21.20 1.23
N LYS A 170 -25.01 -21.55 2.13
CA LYS A 170 -25.08 -22.73 3.01
C LYS A 170 -26.35 -22.73 3.88
N ASN A 171 -26.73 -21.59 4.43
CA ASN A 171 -27.91 -21.46 5.29
C ASN A 171 -29.24 -21.30 4.49
N GLY A 172 -29.21 -21.45 3.18
CA GLY A 172 -30.39 -21.32 2.32
C GLY A 172 -30.97 -19.90 2.25
N PHE A 173 -30.27 -18.88 2.76
CA PHE A 173 -30.72 -17.48 2.72
C PHE A 173 -30.80 -16.96 1.27
N LEU A 174 -29.83 -17.33 0.41
CA LEU A 174 -29.84 -16.96 -0.99
C LEU A 174 -31.03 -17.59 -1.74
N LYS A 175 -31.44 -18.82 -1.42
CA LYS A 175 -32.64 -19.45 -1.99
C LYS A 175 -33.91 -18.65 -1.67
N ARG A 176 -34.02 -18.17 -0.43
CA ARG A 176 -35.14 -17.31 -0.02
C ARG A 176 -35.14 -15.96 -0.74
N LEU A 177 -33.96 -15.37 -0.94
CA LEU A 177 -33.82 -14.13 -1.71
C LEU A 177 -34.15 -14.31 -3.19
N LYS A 178 -33.84 -15.47 -3.79
CA LYS A 178 -34.20 -15.81 -5.18
C LYS A 178 -35.71 -15.80 -5.41
N ALA A 179 -36.52 -16.15 -4.39
CA ALA A 179 -37.98 -16.07 -4.46
C ALA A 179 -38.51 -14.61 -4.46
N THR A 180 -37.66 -13.64 -4.18
CA THR A 180 -38.01 -12.21 -4.27
C THR A 180 -37.63 -11.66 -5.65
N PRO A 181 -38.27 -10.60 -6.14
CA PRO A 181 -37.89 -9.97 -7.43
C PRO A 181 -36.63 -9.10 -7.29
N LEU A 182 -35.55 -9.67 -6.71
CA LEU A 182 -34.26 -9.04 -6.52
C LEU A 182 -33.26 -9.66 -7.51
N GLY A 183 -32.73 -8.84 -8.43
CA GLY A 183 -31.69 -9.30 -9.37
C GLY A 183 -30.33 -9.47 -8.69
N ALA A 184 -29.50 -10.40 -9.21
CA ALA A 184 -28.17 -10.70 -8.71
C ALA A 184 -27.27 -9.42 -8.62
N PHE A 185 -27.29 -8.60 -9.67
CA PHE A 185 -26.54 -7.34 -9.68
C PHE A 185 -26.92 -6.42 -8.50
N HIS A 186 -28.23 -6.22 -8.25
CA HIS A 186 -28.68 -5.38 -7.15
C HIS A 186 -28.26 -5.92 -5.79
N PHE A 187 -28.28 -7.24 -5.63
CA PHE A 187 -27.81 -7.89 -4.39
C PHE A 187 -26.31 -7.69 -4.19
N LEU A 188 -25.48 -8.00 -5.21
CA LEU A 188 -24.02 -7.85 -5.13
C LEU A 188 -23.62 -6.39 -4.94
N PHE A 189 -24.28 -5.47 -5.64
CA PHE A 189 -24.01 -4.04 -5.48
C PHE A 189 -24.38 -3.53 -4.08
N ALA A 190 -25.47 -4.03 -3.49
CA ALA A 190 -25.82 -3.71 -2.09
C ALA A 190 -24.75 -4.24 -1.11
N GLN A 191 -24.24 -5.46 -1.34
CA GLN A 191 -23.15 -6.03 -0.54
C GLN A 191 -21.87 -5.18 -0.66
N LEU A 192 -21.52 -4.77 -1.88
CA LEU A 192 -20.36 -3.92 -2.15
C LEU A 192 -20.47 -2.59 -1.38
N ILE A 193 -21.57 -1.85 -1.55
CA ILE A 193 -21.75 -0.55 -0.90
C ILE A 193 -21.79 -0.67 0.62
N SER A 194 -22.52 -1.66 1.17
CA SER A 194 -22.55 -1.91 2.60
C SER A 194 -21.14 -2.12 3.17
N ARG A 195 -20.39 -3.01 2.54
CA ARG A 195 -19.04 -3.34 3.00
C ARG A 195 -18.06 -2.19 2.83
N LEU A 196 -18.16 -1.46 1.71
CA LEU A 196 -17.36 -0.28 1.44
C LEU A 196 -17.53 0.77 2.53
N LEU A 197 -18.76 1.13 2.87
CA LEU A 197 -19.05 2.11 3.92
C LEU A 197 -18.45 1.72 5.27
N LEU A 198 -18.61 0.44 5.65
CA LEU A 198 -18.08 -0.07 6.92
C LEU A 198 -16.54 -0.05 6.95
N ILE A 199 -15.90 -0.52 5.88
CA ILE A 199 -14.43 -0.57 5.81
C ILE A 199 -13.85 0.84 5.78
N MET A 200 -14.44 1.77 5.01
CA MET A 200 -13.98 3.15 4.98
C MET A 200 -14.14 3.82 6.34
N LEU A 201 -15.25 3.60 7.04
CA LEU A 201 -15.45 4.11 8.40
C LEU A 201 -14.36 3.58 9.35
N ILE A 202 -14.12 2.26 9.36
CA ILE A 202 -13.08 1.63 10.18
C ILE A 202 -11.70 2.21 9.84
N THR A 203 -11.37 2.32 8.56
CA THR A 203 -10.08 2.85 8.12
C THR A 203 -9.88 4.30 8.56
N ILE A 204 -10.90 5.15 8.47
CA ILE A 204 -10.85 6.53 8.94
C ILE A 204 -10.64 6.57 10.47
N VAL A 205 -11.36 5.74 11.23
CA VAL A 205 -11.22 5.68 12.68
C VAL A 205 -9.83 5.22 13.08
N VAL A 206 -9.31 4.16 12.45
CA VAL A 206 -7.95 3.63 12.72
C VAL A 206 -6.89 4.66 12.34
N TYR A 207 -6.98 5.24 11.14
CA TYR A 207 -6.04 6.28 10.69
C TYR A 207 -6.04 7.47 11.66
N SER A 208 -7.21 8.00 12.01
CA SER A 208 -7.33 9.15 12.93
C SER A 208 -6.81 8.83 14.32
N GLY A 209 -7.11 7.63 14.85
CA GLY A 209 -6.62 7.19 16.14
C GLY A 209 -5.09 7.04 16.17
N CYS A 210 -4.51 6.43 15.14
CA CYS A 210 -3.06 6.34 15.00
C CYS A 210 -2.41 7.72 14.81
N ASN A 211 -3.04 8.61 14.03
CA ASN A 211 -2.52 9.95 13.77
C ASN A 211 -2.46 10.81 15.04
N LEU A 212 -3.44 10.68 15.94
CA LEU A 212 -3.44 11.38 17.23
C LEU A 212 -2.27 11.01 18.14
N LEU A 213 -1.73 9.79 18.00
CA LEU A 213 -0.66 9.28 18.85
C LEU A 213 0.74 9.43 18.25
N ILE A 214 0.84 9.32 16.91
CA ILE A 214 2.14 9.23 16.22
C ILE A 214 2.43 10.50 15.42
N ASP A 215 1.39 11.29 15.11
CA ASP A 215 1.48 12.49 14.26
C ASP A 215 2.15 12.19 12.92
N PHE A 216 1.41 11.53 12.01
CA PHE A 216 1.91 11.13 10.70
C PHE A 216 2.11 12.33 9.78
N ASN A 217 3.19 12.28 9.01
CA ASN A 217 3.46 13.31 8.03
C ASN A 217 2.60 13.12 6.77
N MET A 218 1.51 13.91 6.67
CA MET A 218 0.62 13.93 5.50
C MET A 218 0.96 15.13 4.62
N GLN A 219 1.59 14.88 3.47
CA GLN A 219 1.99 15.95 2.54
C GLN A 219 0.96 16.23 1.46
N GLY A 220 0.16 15.23 1.08
CA GLY A 220 -0.82 15.34 0.01
C GLY A 220 -2.24 15.64 0.48
N SER A 221 -3.20 15.50 -0.44
CA SER A 221 -4.61 15.78 -0.19
C SER A 221 -5.35 14.58 0.40
N TYR A 222 -6.06 14.77 1.52
CA TYR A 222 -6.95 13.76 2.11
C TYR A 222 -8.08 13.32 1.17
N TRP A 223 -8.55 14.19 0.26
CA TRP A 223 -9.57 13.83 -0.72
C TRP A 223 -9.05 12.85 -1.77
N VAL A 224 -7.82 13.05 -2.23
CA VAL A 224 -7.17 12.12 -3.17
C VAL A 224 -6.89 10.79 -2.49
N LEU A 225 -6.45 10.82 -1.23
CA LEU A 225 -6.26 9.63 -0.40
C LEU A 225 -7.58 8.84 -0.23
N LEU A 226 -8.67 9.52 0.08
CA LEU A 226 -10.00 8.92 0.23
C LEU A 226 -10.47 8.29 -1.09
N LEU A 227 -10.25 8.95 -2.23
CA LEU A 227 -10.60 8.43 -3.55
C LEU A 227 -9.84 7.12 -3.85
N VAL A 228 -8.52 7.12 -3.68
CA VAL A 228 -7.67 5.96 -3.98
C VAL A 228 -8.02 4.78 -3.07
N THR A 229 -8.16 5.01 -1.77
CA THR A 229 -8.52 3.96 -0.80
C THR A 229 -9.92 3.42 -1.06
N THR A 230 -10.88 4.27 -1.43
CA THR A 230 -12.23 3.85 -1.82
C THR A 230 -12.21 2.94 -3.05
N LEU A 231 -11.49 3.31 -4.11
CA LEU A 231 -11.35 2.49 -5.32
C LEU A 231 -10.63 1.18 -5.04
N GLY A 232 -9.56 1.21 -4.24
CA GLY A 232 -8.86 0.01 -3.79
C GLY A 232 -9.78 -0.95 -3.03
N ALA A 233 -10.56 -0.43 -2.06
CA ALA A 233 -11.54 -1.21 -1.33
C ALA A 233 -12.62 -1.79 -2.26
N MET A 234 -13.15 -1.01 -3.19
CA MET A 234 -14.12 -1.49 -4.19
C MET A 234 -13.56 -2.65 -5.02
N CYS A 235 -12.32 -2.54 -5.46
CA CYS A 235 -11.67 -3.58 -6.23
C CYS A 235 -11.52 -4.86 -5.41
N LEU A 236 -11.01 -4.77 -4.17
CA LEU A 236 -10.82 -5.91 -3.28
C LEU A 236 -12.15 -6.58 -2.91
N ILE A 237 -13.20 -5.80 -2.62
CA ILE A 237 -14.56 -6.32 -2.39
C ILE A 237 -15.07 -7.06 -3.63
N SER A 238 -14.87 -6.50 -4.83
CA SER A 238 -15.32 -7.12 -6.09
C SER A 238 -14.65 -8.47 -6.35
N ILE A 239 -13.37 -8.62 -6.00
CA ILE A 239 -12.67 -9.91 -6.03
C ILE A 239 -13.29 -10.90 -5.03
N GLY A 240 -13.55 -10.48 -3.80
CA GLY A 240 -14.21 -11.31 -2.79
C GLY A 240 -15.60 -11.77 -3.24
N LEU A 241 -16.38 -10.88 -3.87
CA LEU A 241 -17.68 -11.19 -4.47
C LEU A 241 -17.56 -12.20 -5.63
N LEU A 242 -16.56 -12.04 -6.50
CA LEU A 242 -16.31 -12.94 -7.63
C LEU A 242 -16.00 -14.36 -7.14
N ILE A 243 -15.11 -14.50 -6.15
CA ILE A 243 -14.76 -15.81 -5.57
C ILE A 243 -15.99 -16.47 -4.95
N ALA A 244 -16.77 -15.70 -4.20
CA ALA A 244 -17.97 -16.19 -3.53
C ALA A 244 -19.15 -16.44 -4.49
N ALA A 245 -19.10 -15.94 -5.74
CA ALA A 245 -20.21 -15.99 -6.69
C ALA A 245 -20.68 -17.42 -6.99
N ARG A 246 -19.80 -18.41 -6.97
CA ARG A 246 -20.09 -19.84 -7.23
C ARG A 246 -19.73 -20.79 -6.09
N THR A 247 -19.00 -20.34 -5.11
CA THR A 247 -18.45 -21.21 -4.06
C THR A 247 -19.52 -21.54 -3.02
N ALA A 248 -19.71 -22.84 -2.73
CA ALA A 248 -20.66 -23.33 -1.74
C ALA A 248 -19.98 -23.79 -0.43
N SER A 249 -18.68 -24.12 -0.46
CA SER A 249 -17.90 -24.54 0.72
C SER A 249 -17.09 -23.37 1.28
N GLU A 250 -17.18 -23.18 2.60
CA GLU A 250 -16.39 -22.18 3.32
C GLU A 250 -14.89 -22.53 3.28
N GLU A 251 -14.54 -23.81 3.35
CA GLU A 251 -13.18 -24.32 3.30
C GLU A 251 -12.53 -24.01 1.93
N PHE A 252 -13.27 -24.26 0.85
CA PHE A 252 -12.80 -24.00 -0.51
C PHE A 252 -12.64 -22.50 -0.77
N ALA A 253 -13.63 -21.68 -0.33
CA ALA A 253 -13.53 -20.23 -0.40
C ALA A 253 -12.31 -19.73 0.38
N GLY A 254 -12.11 -20.22 1.61
CA GLY A 254 -10.95 -19.89 2.42
C GLY A 254 -9.63 -20.27 1.78
N GLY A 255 -9.54 -21.44 1.15
CA GLY A 255 -8.36 -21.89 0.40
C GLY A 255 -8.00 -20.94 -0.74
N ILE A 256 -8.97 -20.57 -1.59
CA ILE A 256 -8.75 -19.62 -2.69
C ILE A 256 -8.36 -18.25 -2.16
N LEU A 257 -9.09 -17.73 -1.17
CA LEU A 257 -8.82 -16.43 -0.58
C LEU A 257 -7.41 -16.37 0.02
N ASN A 258 -6.98 -17.40 0.77
CA ASN A 258 -5.63 -17.46 1.30
C ASN A 258 -4.57 -17.55 0.20
N THR A 259 -4.79 -18.41 -0.81
CA THR A 259 -3.87 -18.54 -1.94
C THR A 259 -3.67 -17.23 -2.70
N LEU A 260 -4.72 -16.40 -2.81
CA LEU A 260 -4.64 -15.08 -3.44
C LEU A 260 -4.01 -14.02 -2.53
N THR A 261 -4.35 -14.06 -1.24
CA THR A 261 -3.97 -13.02 -0.27
C THR A 261 -2.47 -13.02 0.03
N TRP A 262 -1.85 -14.21 0.18
CA TRP A 262 -0.42 -14.30 0.49
C TRP A 262 0.49 -13.69 -0.58
N PRO A 263 0.39 -14.05 -1.87
CA PRO A 263 1.17 -13.38 -2.91
C PRO A 263 0.87 -11.88 -2.99
N MET A 264 -0.41 -11.49 -2.88
CA MET A 264 -0.82 -10.09 -2.90
C MET A 264 -0.17 -9.30 -1.76
N MET A 265 -0.12 -9.84 -0.56
CA MET A 265 0.50 -9.23 0.61
C MET A 265 2.02 -9.07 0.43
N LEU A 266 2.71 -10.12 -0.04
CA LEU A 266 4.16 -10.12 -0.22
C LEU A 266 4.60 -9.21 -1.38
N LEU A 267 3.87 -9.22 -2.49
CA LEU A 267 4.22 -8.49 -3.70
C LEU A 267 3.64 -7.07 -3.75
N SER A 268 2.85 -6.65 -2.77
CA SER A 268 2.25 -5.30 -2.76
C SER A 268 3.21 -4.18 -2.34
N GLY A 269 4.40 -4.51 -1.88
CA GLY A 269 5.30 -3.53 -1.28
C GLY A 269 4.88 -3.08 0.13
N ALA A 270 3.93 -3.80 0.78
CA ALA A 270 3.46 -3.45 2.12
C ALA A 270 4.55 -3.60 3.19
N TRP A 271 5.30 -4.70 3.15
CA TRP A 271 6.34 -5.05 4.12
C TRP A 271 7.72 -4.53 3.77
N PHE A 272 8.07 -4.53 2.50
CA PHE A 272 9.36 -4.09 1.99
C PHE A 272 9.20 -3.46 0.62
N SER A 273 10.09 -2.54 0.27
CA SER A 273 10.10 -1.94 -1.06
C SER A 273 10.44 -2.99 -2.12
N LEU A 274 9.69 -2.99 -3.21
CA LEU A 274 10.00 -3.82 -4.38
C LEU A 274 11.11 -3.20 -5.26
N GLU A 275 11.56 -2.01 -4.94
CA GLU A 275 12.66 -1.36 -5.65
C GLU A 275 13.96 -2.16 -5.49
N GLY A 276 14.62 -2.38 -6.62
CA GLY A 276 15.84 -3.20 -6.67
C GLY A 276 15.58 -4.71 -6.66
N THR A 277 14.31 -5.16 -6.73
CA THR A 277 13.99 -6.57 -7.02
C THR A 277 14.02 -6.84 -8.51
N HIS A 278 14.00 -8.12 -8.90
CA HIS A 278 14.00 -8.52 -10.31
C HIS A 278 12.80 -7.92 -11.08
N ALA A 279 13.01 -7.48 -12.32
CA ALA A 279 11.98 -6.83 -13.13
C ALA A 279 10.67 -7.66 -13.28
N TRP A 280 10.77 -8.99 -13.40
CA TRP A 280 9.60 -9.87 -13.49
C TRP A 280 8.76 -9.85 -12.19
N VAL A 281 9.38 -9.69 -11.02
CA VAL A 281 8.67 -9.57 -9.73
C VAL A 281 7.87 -8.27 -9.68
N GLN A 282 8.49 -7.17 -10.13
CA GLN A 282 7.82 -5.87 -10.22
C GLN A 282 6.64 -5.90 -11.20
N GLN A 283 6.80 -6.58 -12.36
CA GLN A 283 5.70 -6.76 -13.33
C GLN A 283 4.56 -7.61 -12.76
N LEU A 284 4.90 -8.73 -12.08
CA LEU A 284 3.89 -9.57 -11.43
C LEU A 284 3.13 -8.81 -10.34
N ALA A 285 3.81 -7.97 -9.58
CA ALA A 285 3.21 -7.14 -8.54
C ALA A 285 2.12 -6.20 -9.11
N GLN A 286 2.28 -5.70 -10.34
CA GLN A 286 1.29 -4.83 -11.00
C GLN A 286 -0.04 -5.52 -11.30
N VAL A 287 -0.12 -6.84 -11.26
CA VAL A 287 -1.39 -7.57 -11.44
C VAL A 287 -2.30 -7.42 -10.22
N PHE A 288 -1.73 -7.10 -9.05
CA PHE A 288 -2.46 -7.05 -7.80
C PHE A 288 -3.00 -5.64 -7.48
N PRO A 289 -4.30 -5.50 -7.17
CA PRO A 289 -4.88 -4.20 -6.84
C PRO A 289 -4.29 -3.56 -5.57
N LEU A 290 -3.87 -4.38 -4.60
CA LEU A 290 -3.24 -3.91 -3.38
C LEU A 290 -1.94 -3.14 -3.66
N THR A 291 -1.16 -3.56 -4.65
CA THR A 291 0.05 -2.88 -5.11
C THR A 291 -0.24 -1.45 -5.55
N HIS A 292 -1.24 -1.28 -6.42
CA HIS A 292 -1.64 0.04 -6.91
C HIS A 292 -2.19 0.93 -5.79
N MET A 293 -2.99 0.35 -4.90
CA MET A 293 -3.55 1.08 -3.76
C MET A 293 -2.45 1.56 -2.81
N ILE A 294 -1.51 0.70 -2.42
CA ILE A 294 -0.42 1.06 -1.50
C ILE A 294 0.55 2.05 -2.15
N ALA A 295 0.93 1.83 -3.40
CA ALA A 295 1.83 2.73 -4.14
C ALA A 295 1.25 4.14 -4.24
N ALA A 296 -0.02 4.26 -4.67
CA ALA A 296 -0.69 5.55 -4.77
C ALA A 296 -0.88 6.22 -3.39
N THR A 297 -1.30 5.45 -2.37
CA THR A 297 -1.48 5.97 -1.01
C THR A 297 -0.16 6.48 -0.43
N ARG A 298 0.95 5.75 -0.65
CA ARG A 298 2.28 6.14 -0.20
C ARG A 298 2.77 7.40 -0.91
N ALA A 299 2.60 7.48 -2.24
CA ALA A 299 2.96 8.67 -3.01
C ALA A 299 2.18 9.92 -2.52
N ILE A 300 0.88 9.77 -2.22
CA ILE A 300 0.08 10.87 -1.67
C ILE A 300 0.56 11.27 -0.28
N MET A 301 0.73 10.31 0.63
CA MET A 301 1.04 10.61 2.03
C MET A 301 2.47 11.12 2.21
N SER A 302 3.45 10.46 1.58
CA SER A 302 4.87 10.70 1.83
C SER A 302 5.51 11.71 0.86
N GLU A 303 5.01 11.79 -0.38
CA GLU A 303 5.61 12.60 -1.46
C GLU A 303 4.70 13.77 -1.86
N GLY A 304 3.49 13.85 -1.29
CA GLY A 304 2.54 14.91 -1.63
C GLY A 304 1.97 14.82 -3.06
N ALA A 305 1.96 13.62 -3.65
CA ALA A 305 1.54 13.41 -5.02
C ALA A 305 0.12 13.92 -5.27
N THR A 306 -0.04 14.62 -6.39
CA THR A 306 -1.31 15.16 -6.86
C THR A 306 -2.15 14.07 -7.55
N LEU A 307 -3.44 14.34 -7.75
CA LEU A 307 -4.34 13.41 -8.45
C LEU A 307 -3.81 13.04 -9.84
N SER A 308 -3.22 13.97 -10.58
CA SER A 308 -2.66 13.71 -11.91
C SER A 308 -1.52 12.70 -11.90
N GLN A 309 -0.68 12.73 -10.86
CA GLN A 309 0.46 11.81 -10.71
C GLN A 309 0.01 10.39 -10.34
N VAL A 310 -1.04 10.24 -9.53
CA VAL A 310 -1.58 8.92 -9.16
C VAL A 310 -2.67 8.40 -10.11
N MET A 311 -3.03 9.16 -11.14
CA MET A 311 -4.09 8.82 -12.09
C MET A 311 -3.91 7.43 -12.75
N PRO A 312 -2.71 6.97 -13.13
CA PRO A 312 -2.53 5.61 -13.66
C PRO A 312 -3.04 4.54 -12.69
N HIS A 313 -2.73 4.66 -11.40
CA HIS A 313 -3.22 3.73 -10.37
C HIS A 313 -4.74 3.81 -10.19
N VAL A 314 -5.30 5.01 -10.24
CA VAL A 314 -6.76 5.25 -10.17
C VAL A 314 -7.48 4.54 -11.31
N TRP A 315 -7.01 4.68 -12.55
CA TRP A 315 -7.59 4.01 -13.71
C TRP A 315 -7.52 2.48 -13.61
N VAL A 316 -6.38 1.94 -13.20
CA VAL A 316 -6.21 0.49 -13.03
C VAL A 316 -7.19 -0.03 -11.98
N LEU A 317 -7.26 0.61 -10.80
CA LEU A 317 -8.18 0.20 -9.73
C LEU A 317 -9.65 0.31 -10.15
N ALA A 318 -10.03 1.38 -10.85
CA ALA A 318 -11.39 1.56 -11.36
C ALA A 318 -11.76 0.48 -12.39
N LEU A 319 -10.87 0.22 -13.37
CA LEU A 319 -11.08 -0.81 -14.39
C LEU A 319 -11.21 -2.20 -13.76
N MET A 320 -10.27 -2.55 -12.87
CA MET A 320 -10.31 -3.83 -12.16
C MET A 320 -11.60 -3.99 -11.35
N SER A 321 -12.06 -2.94 -10.66
CA SER A 321 -13.30 -2.95 -9.89
C SER A 321 -14.50 -3.28 -10.77
N VAL A 322 -14.62 -2.60 -11.92
CA VAL A 322 -15.72 -2.81 -12.87
C VAL A 322 -15.67 -4.22 -13.45
N VAL A 323 -14.50 -4.67 -13.89
CA VAL A 323 -14.32 -6.00 -14.50
C VAL A 323 -14.68 -7.10 -13.49
N PHE A 324 -14.14 -7.06 -12.28
CA PHE A 324 -14.40 -8.10 -11.27
C PHE A 324 -15.86 -8.10 -10.80
N LEU A 325 -16.47 -6.93 -10.65
CA LEU A 325 -17.88 -6.83 -10.27
C LEU A 325 -18.79 -7.36 -11.40
N ALA A 326 -18.51 -7.01 -12.65
CA ALA A 326 -19.27 -7.50 -13.80
C ALA A 326 -19.14 -9.03 -13.95
N LEU A 327 -17.92 -9.56 -13.86
CA LEU A 327 -17.69 -11.01 -13.89
C LEU A 327 -18.39 -11.70 -12.71
N GLY A 328 -18.30 -11.12 -11.50
CA GLY A 328 -19.00 -11.62 -10.34
C GLY A 328 -20.52 -11.70 -10.55
N ALA A 329 -21.11 -10.67 -11.13
CA ALA A 329 -22.54 -10.63 -11.41
C ALA A 329 -22.99 -11.63 -12.50
N LEU A 330 -22.16 -11.82 -13.54
CA LEU A 330 -22.42 -12.78 -14.63
C LEU A 330 -22.33 -14.24 -14.16
N VAL A 331 -21.36 -14.51 -13.26
CA VAL A 331 -21.08 -15.87 -12.80
C VAL A 331 -21.92 -16.23 -11.55
N PHE A 332 -22.58 -15.25 -10.93
CA PHE A 332 -23.30 -15.45 -9.68
C PHE A 332 -24.42 -16.49 -9.76
N LYS A 333 -24.39 -17.45 -8.85
CA LYS A 333 -25.45 -18.45 -8.66
C LYS A 333 -26.11 -18.26 -7.30
N TRP A 334 -27.44 -18.33 -7.29
CA TRP A 334 -28.24 -18.25 -6.06
C TRP A 334 -28.20 -19.55 -5.24
N GLU A 335 -27.80 -20.65 -5.89
CA GLU A 335 -27.75 -22.01 -5.32
C GLU A 335 -26.35 -22.60 -5.45
#